data_8b56c239c498675868dc34169ea93286
#
_entry.id   8b56c239c498675868dc34169ea93286
#
_cell.length_a   1.000
_cell.length_b   1.000
_cell.length_c   1.000
_cell.angle_alpha   90.00
_cell.angle_beta   90.00
_cell.angle_gamma   90.00
#
_symmetry.space_group_name_H-M   'P 1'
#
loop_
_entity.id
_entity.type
_entity.pdbx_description
1 polymer ?
#
loop_
_entity_poly.entity_id
_entity_poly.type
_entity_poly.pdbx_seq_one_letter_code
_entity_poly.pdbx_strand_id
1 'polypeptide(L)'
;MTKEHLSGEMLMIPVDLIDVLNPRDRNKRVFDKIVANIKTIGLKRPITVTPRAVADGAARYLLVCGEGRLNAYRTLGEPTIPAMVVKVSDEDAFIMSLAENIARRQCRPLELLAGIEQLTNQGYDKKAIAKKTGLSIEYVYGILKLLKNGEERLLVAVESGRIPLNAALSIAGAGNDDKAVQAALQEVYESGELRGKQLLQARRVIERRQSLGRSIARGLPRKTSDVTSSSLVRNYRKEVDRQKMMVKKAEFAQQRLLFVVEALRQLLADENFTTLLRAEGLDALPKYLADRVWAGGHAT
;
A
#
# COMPACT_ATOMS: atom_id res chain seq x y z
N MET A 1 -21.45 -7.06 -16.62
CA MET A 1 -22.25 -7.47 -15.44
C MET A 1 -23.05 -6.28 -15.02
N THR A 2 -24.36 -6.37 -15.24
CA THR A 2 -25.40 -5.39 -14.94
C THR A 2 -25.28 -4.93 -13.48
N LYS A 3 -25.27 -3.62 -13.27
CA LYS A 3 -25.58 -3.03 -11.97
C LYS A 3 -27.04 -3.41 -11.63
N GLU A 4 -27.22 -4.52 -10.97
CA GLU A 4 -28.43 -4.71 -10.20
C GLU A 4 -28.40 -3.63 -9.13
N HIS A 5 -29.19 -2.59 -9.33
CA HIS A 5 -29.55 -1.66 -8.29
C HIS A 5 -30.14 -2.51 -7.16
N LEU A 6 -29.43 -2.62 -6.05
CA LEU A 6 -30.00 -3.10 -4.80
C LEU A 6 -31.15 -2.17 -4.48
N SER A 7 -32.34 -2.50 -4.98
CA SER A 7 -33.58 -1.80 -4.65
C SER A 7 -33.91 -2.15 -3.19
N GLY A 8 -33.38 -1.32 -2.28
CA GLY A 8 -33.72 -1.43 -0.86
C GLY A 8 -35.03 -0.72 -0.57
N GLU A 9 -35.92 -1.39 0.12
CA GLU A 9 -37.12 -0.79 0.66
C GLU A 9 -36.80 -0.03 1.94
N MET A 10 -37.33 1.20 2.06
CA MET A 10 -37.13 2.02 3.26
C MET A 10 -38.22 1.70 4.27
N LEU A 11 -37.87 1.18 5.44
CA LEU A 11 -38.80 0.81 6.49
C LEU A 11 -38.38 1.41 7.85
N MET A 12 -39.35 1.66 8.70
CA MET A 12 -39.15 1.94 10.13
C MET A 12 -39.09 0.60 10.87
N ILE A 13 -37.95 0.22 11.40
CA ILE A 13 -37.75 -1.07 12.04
C ILE A 13 -37.54 -0.88 13.54
N PRO A 14 -38.25 -1.69 14.38
CA PRO A 14 -37.96 -1.69 15.82
C PRO A 14 -36.50 -1.99 16.12
N VAL A 15 -35.90 -1.18 16.99
CA VAL A 15 -34.48 -1.24 17.30
C VAL A 15 -34.05 -2.58 17.91
N ASP A 16 -35.00 -3.21 18.66
CA ASP A 16 -34.81 -4.50 19.33
C ASP A 16 -34.81 -5.71 18.38
N LEU A 17 -35.32 -5.54 17.17
CA LEU A 17 -35.36 -6.59 16.14
C LEU A 17 -34.10 -6.60 15.28
N ILE A 18 -33.09 -5.75 15.57
CA ILE A 18 -31.91 -5.62 14.77
C ILE A 18 -30.68 -6.22 15.52
N ASP A 19 -30.17 -7.29 14.97
CA ASP A 19 -28.96 -7.97 15.45
C ASP A 19 -27.68 -7.40 14.83
N VAL A 20 -26.61 -7.36 15.61
CA VAL A 20 -25.27 -6.90 15.17
C VAL A 20 -24.32 -8.08 15.22
N LEU A 21 -23.75 -8.49 14.07
CA LEU A 21 -22.83 -9.64 13.99
C LEU A 21 -21.50 -9.38 14.71
N ASN A 22 -20.92 -8.20 14.52
CA ASN A 22 -19.62 -7.84 15.08
C ASN A 22 -19.71 -6.46 15.76
N PRO A 23 -20.06 -6.43 17.04
CA PRO A 23 -20.08 -5.18 17.80
C PRO A 23 -18.67 -4.60 17.90
N ARG A 24 -18.55 -3.27 17.68
CA ARG A 24 -17.27 -2.57 17.65
C ARG A 24 -17.06 -1.74 18.90
N ASP A 25 -15.87 -1.84 19.45
CA ASP A 25 -15.40 -0.87 20.41
C ASP A 25 -15.20 0.48 19.77
N ARG A 26 -15.95 1.48 20.23
CA ARG A 26 -15.83 2.87 19.76
C ARG A 26 -15.26 3.76 20.83
N ASN A 27 -14.47 4.74 20.39
CA ASN A 27 -14.05 5.81 21.29
C ASN A 27 -15.30 6.57 21.77
N LYS A 28 -15.48 6.61 23.09
CA LYS A 28 -16.66 7.22 23.75
C LYS A 28 -16.90 8.68 23.29
N ARG A 29 -15.83 9.48 23.17
CA ARG A 29 -15.95 10.88 22.70
C ARG A 29 -16.51 11.01 21.29
N VAL A 30 -16.15 10.06 20.40
CA VAL A 30 -16.67 10.05 19.02
C VAL A 30 -18.10 9.60 19.01
N PHE A 31 -18.46 8.63 19.84
CA PHE A 31 -19.84 8.15 19.97
C PHE A 31 -20.76 9.24 20.53
N ASP A 32 -20.35 9.94 21.58
CA ASP A 32 -21.12 11.04 22.19
C ASP A 32 -21.44 12.14 21.17
N LYS A 33 -20.52 12.45 20.26
CA LYS A 33 -20.75 13.39 19.16
C LYS A 33 -21.80 12.87 18.17
N ILE A 34 -21.84 11.56 17.89
CA ILE A 34 -22.85 10.95 16.99
C ILE A 34 -24.22 11.07 17.67
N VAL A 35 -24.33 10.74 18.95
CA VAL A 35 -25.58 10.83 19.71
C VAL A 35 -26.08 12.27 19.76
N ALA A 36 -25.23 13.23 20.10
CA ALA A 36 -25.57 14.65 20.13
C ALA A 36 -26.05 15.16 18.77
N ASN A 37 -25.36 14.76 17.69
CA ASN A 37 -25.72 15.15 16.33
C ASN A 37 -27.10 14.59 15.93
N ILE A 38 -27.35 13.30 16.19
CA ILE A 38 -28.65 12.67 15.89
C ILE A 38 -29.78 13.30 16.71
N LYS A 39 -29.53 13.62 17.99
CA LYS A 39 -30.50 14.31 18.84
C LYS A 39 -30.88 15.69 18.29
N THR A 40 -29.91 16.43 17.73
CA THR A 40 -30.13 17.82 17.28
C THR A 40 -30.75 17.92 15.88
N ILE A 41 -30.27 17.11 14.93
CA ILE A 41 -30.64 17.24 13.51
C ILE A 41 -31.30 16.00 12.91
N GLY A 42 -31.54 14.97 13.73
CA GLY A 42 -32.10 13.71 13.29
C GLY A 42 -31.15 12.82 12.49
N LEU A 43 -31.66 11.69 11.99
CA LEU A 43 -30.91 10.73 11.20
C LEU A 43 -30.88 11.14 9.73
N LYS A 44 -29.72 11.60 9.23
CA LYS A 44 -29.57 12.02 7.83
C LYS A 44 -29.49 10.87 6.82
N ARG A 45 -29.05 9.70 7.25
CA ARG A 45 -28.90 8.51 6.41
C ARG A 45 -29.41 7.29 7.15
N PRO A 46 -30.32 6.48 6.55
CA PRO A 46 -30.80 5.26 7.17
C PRO A 46 -29.66 4.28 7.44
N ILE A 47 -29.87 3.34 8.35
CA ILE A 47 -29.02 2.15 8.48
C ILE A 47 -29.35 1.18 7.34
N THR A 48 -28.47 0.21 7.09
CA THR A 48 -28.74 -0.86 6.11
C THR A 48 -28.84 -2.19 6.84
N VAL A 49 -29.92 -2.93 6.59
CA VAL A 49 -30.19 -4.22 7.21
C VAL A 49 -30.61 -5.26 6.17
N THR A 50 -30.44 -6.54 6.50
CA THR A 50 -30.99 -7.66 5.72
C THR A 50 -31.94 -8.47 6.58
N PRO A 51 -33.10 -8.92 6.04
CA PRO A 51 -34.06 -9.72 6.80
C PRO A 51 -33.50 -11.10 7.12
N ARG A 52 -33.83 -11.62 8.30
CA ARG A 52 -33.50 -12.96 8.77
C ARG A 52 -34.77 -13.74 9.06
N ALA A 53 -34.84 -14.95 8.56
CA ALA A 53 -35.84 -15.89 8.98
C ALA A 53 -35.45 -16.47 10.36
N VAL A 54 -36.33 -16.31 11.35
CA VAL A 54 -36.16 -16.96 12.65
C VAL A 54 -37.17 -18.08 12.78
N ALA A 55 -36.80 -19.16 13.46
CA ALA A 55 -37.63 -20.36 13.61
C ALA A 55 -39.02 -20.08 14.23
N ASP A 56 -39.13 -19.00 15.02
CA ASP A 56 -40.36 -18.60 15.70
C ASP A 56 -41.29 -17.67 14.88
N GLY A 57 -41.01 -17.47 13.59
CA GLY A 57 -41.84 -16.63 12.72
C GLY A 57 -41.71 -15.11 12.97
N ALA A 58 -40.96 -14.67 13.95
CA ALA A 58 -40.69 -13.25 14.19
C ALA A 58 -39.71 -12.70 13.15
N ALA A 59 -40.06 -11.59 12.49
CA ALA A 59 -39.15 -10.92 11.56
C ALA A 59 -38.00 -10.31 12.34
N ARG A 60 -36.77 -10.79 12.10
CA ARG A 60 -35.55 -10.18 12.62
C ARG A 60 -34.67 -9.67 11.48
N TYR A 61 -33.79 -8.75 11.78
CA TYR A 61 -32.95 -8.10 10.80
C TYR A 61 -31.49 -8.16 11.25
N LEU A 62 -30.61 -8.41 10.32
CA LEU A 62 -29.18 -8.31 10.55
C LEU A 62 -28.66 -6.97 10.07
N LEU A 63 -27.93 -6.27 10.92
CA LEU A 63 -27.29 -5.03 10.56
C LEU A 63 -26.13 -5.26 9.58
N VAL A 64 -26.25 -4.67 8.40
CA VAL A 64 -25.17 -4.62 7.40
C VAL A 64 -24.27 -3.42 7.62
N CYS A 65 -24.87 -2.21 7.73
CA CYS A 65 -24.11 -0.96 7.91
C CYS A 65 -24.84 0.00 8.84
N GLY A 66 -24.07 0.73 9.67
CA GLY A 66 -24.63 1.82 10.47
C GLY A 66 -24.72 1.58 11.96
N GLU A 67 -23.90 0.69 12.53
CA GLU A 67 -23.90 0.35 13.96
C GLU A 67 -23.85 1.57 14.90
N GLY A 68 -23.05 2.60 14.59
CA GLY A 68 -23.00 3.80 15.44
C GLY A 68 -24.32 4.57 15.48
N ARG A 69 -25.11 4.52 14.39
CA ARG A 69 -26.45 5.13 14.32
C ARG A 69 -27.47 4.30 15.08
N LEU A 70 -27.39 2.97 14.94
CA LEU A 70 -28.24 2.05 15.70
C LEU A 70 -28.01 2.18 17.21
N ASN A 71 -26.75 2.18 17.64
CA ASN A 71 -26.41 2.33 19.06
C ASN A 71 -26.80 3.72 19.62
N ALA A 72 -26.71 4.78 18.79
CA ALA A 72 -27.19 6.09 19.18
C ALA A 72 -28.70 6.12 19.40
N TYR A 73 -29.50 5.47 18.54
CA TYR A 73 -30.95 5.32 18.71
C TYR A 73 -31.30 4.53 19.98
N ARG A 74 -30.56 3.43 20.25
CA ARG A 74 -30.69 2.68 21.51
C ARG A 74 -30.42 3.57 22.74
N THR A 75 -29.37 4.39 22.67
CA THR A 75 -28.99 5.30 23.78
C THR A 75 -30.01 6.43 23.97
N LEU A 76 -30.65 6.89 22.89
CA LEU A 76 -31.71 7.92 22.93
C LEU A 76 -33.08 7.37 23.34
N GLY A 77 -33.24 6.04 23.45
CA GLY A 77 -34.48 5.39 23.77
C GLY A 77 -35.53 5.40 22.65
N GLU A 78 -35.10 5.62 21.42
CA GLU A 78 -35.96 5.62 20.25
C GLU A 78 -36.46 4.19 19.92
N PRO A 79 -37.77 3.94 19.76
CA PRO A 79 -38.29 2.60 19.58
C PRO A 79 -38.05 2.04 18.18
N THR A 80 -37.94 2.89 17.17
CA THR A 80 -37.78 2.50 15.76
C THR A 80 -36.72 3.34 15.07
N ILE A 81 -36.07 2.78 14.04
CA ILE A 81 -35.03 3.46 13.27
C ILE A 81 -35.30 3.33 11.77
N PRO A 82 -35.11 4.40 10.96
CA PRO A 82 -35.19 4.30 9.50
C PRO A 82 -34.10 3.38 8.97
N ALA A 83 -34.49 2.34 8.25
CA ALA A 83 -33.58 1.33 7.71
C ALA A 83 -33.88 1.06 6.24
N MET A 84 -32.82 0.90 5.46
CA MET A 84 -32.87 0.38 4.09
C MET A 84 -32.75 -1.14 4.17
N VAL A 85 -33.80 -1.85 3.78
CA VAL A 85 -33.82 -3.30 3.76
C VAL A 85 -33.29 -3.81 2.44
N VAL A 86 -32.17 -4.54 2.47
CA VAL A 86 -31.58 -5.19 1.30
C VAL A 86 -31.64 -6.71 1.48
N LYS A 87 -32.05 -7.44 0.46
CA LYS A 87 -32.09 -8.91 0.51
C LYS A 87 -30.77 -9.44 0.01
N VAL A 88 -29.84 -9.75 0.92
CA VAL A 88 -28.52 -10.28 0.63
C VAL A 88 -28.22 -11.47 1.55
N SER A 89 -27.32 -12.36 1.09
CA SER A 89 -26.80 -13.44 1.92
C SER A 89 -25.95 -12.87 3.08
N ASP A 90 -25.70 -13.70 4.08
CA ASP A 90 -24.83 -13.33 5.21
C ASP A 90 -23.44 -12.95 4.77
N GLU A 91 -22.96 -13.67 3.80
CA GLU A 91 -21.69 -13.49 3.17
C GLU A 91 -21.58 -12.13 2.45
N ASP A 92 -22.59 -11.81 1.63
CA ASP A 92 -22.63 -10.50 0.96
C ASP A 92 -22.85 -9.36 1.95
N ALA A 93 -23.65 -9.56 3.02
CA ALA A 93 -23.81 -8.60 4.10
C ALA A 93 -22.47 -8.31 4.81
N PHE A 94 -21.67 -9.36 5.09
CA PHE A 94 -20.33 -9.22 5.65
C PHE A 94 -19.39 -8.45 4.71
N ILE A 95 -19.38 -8.81 3.42
CA ILE A 95 -18.56 -8.14 2.40
C ILE A 95 -18.95 -6.66 2.27
N MET A 96 -20.25 -6.35 2.24
CA MET A 96 -20.74 -4.97 2.18
C MET A 96 -20.31 -4.17 3.40
N SER A 97 -20.41 -4.75 4.60
CA SER A 97 -19.96 -4.14 5.85
C SER A 97 -18.43 -3.87 5.84
N LEU A 98 -17.65 -4.83 5.40
CA LEU A 98 -16.19 -4.69 5.30
C LEU A 98 -15.79 -3.63 4.26
N ALA A 99 -16.39 -3.65 3.08
CA ALA A 99 -16.11 -2.69 2.01
C ALA A 99 -16.49 -1.25 2.43
N GLU A 100 -17.61 -1.07 3.12
CA GLU A 100 -18.01 0.24 3.65
C GLU A 100 -17.00 0.78 4.67
N ASN A 101 -16.49 -0.08 5.55
CA ASN A 101 -15.48 0.31 6.53
C ASN A 101 -14.15 0.70 5.89
N ILE A 102 -13.71 -0.05 4.89
CA ILE A 102 -12.51 0.26 4.11
C ILE A 102 -12.67 1.62 3.41
N ALA A 103 -13.82 1.86 2.79
CA ALA A 103 -14.12 3.12 2.09
C ALA A 103 -14.11 4.34 3.02
N ARG A 104 -14.51 4.17 4.28
CA ARG A 104 -14.47 5.25 5.29
C ARG A 104 -13.08 5.57 5.83
N ARG A 105 -12.04 4.84 5.45
CA ARG A 105 -10.66 4.97 5.97
C ARG A 105 -10.56 4.88 7.51
N GLN A 106 -11.52 4.25 8.15
CA GLN A 106 -11.57 4.09 9.61
C GLN A 106 -11.49 2.60 10.04
N CYS A 107 -11.22 1.71 9.08
CA CYS A 107 -11.04 0.30 9.37
C CYS A 107 -9.78 0.12 10.22
N ARG A 108 -9.92 -0.49 11.40
CA ARG A 108 -8.76 -0.85 12.22
C ARG A 108 -7.94 -1.90 11.48
N PRO A 109 -6.61 -1.86 11.55
CA PRO A 109 -5.75 -2.82 10.85
C PRO A 109 -6.15 -4.27 11.12
N LEU A 110 -6.44 -4.62 12.36
CA LEU A 110 -6.85 -5.98 12.75
C LEU A 110 -8.21 -6.40 12.17
N GLU A 111 -9.19 -5.49 12.13
CA GLU A 111 -10.50 -5.76 11.50
C GLU A 111 -10.31 -6.06 10.01
N LEU A 112 -9.43 -5.32 9.35
CA LEU A 112 -9.10 -5.56 7.95
C LEU A 112 -8.41 -6.90 7.74
N LEU A 113 -7.41 -7.22 8.57
CA LEU A 113 -6.69 -8.50 8.51
C LEU A 113 -7.65 -9.67 8.70
N ALA A 114 -8.46 -9.64 9.77
CA ALA A 114 -9.45 -10.68 10.09
C ALA A 114 -10.51 -10.81 8.97
N GLY A 115 -10.97 -9.68 8.41
CA GLY A 115 -11.94 -9.69 7.32
C GLY A 115 -11.40 -10.34 6.04
N ILE A 116 -10.16 -10.03 5.66
CA ILE A 116 -9.51 -10.65 4.48
C ILE A 116 -9.21 -12.14 4.73
N GLU A 117 -8.81 -12.50 5.93
CA GLU A 117 -8.58 -13.89 6.32
C GLU A 117 -9.88 -14.70 6.25
N GLN A 118 -10.98 -14.17 6.79
CA GLN A 118 -12.29 -14.81 6.73
C GLN A 118 -12.74 -15.06 5.29
N LEU A 119 -12.61 -14.06 4.40
CA LEU A 119 -12.94 -14.23 2.98
C LEU A 119 -12.07 -15.31 2.30
N THR A 120 -10.80 -15.40 2.68
CA THR A 120 -9.90 -16.44 2.15
C THR A 120 -10.31 -17.83 2.63
N ASN A 121 -10.69 -17.96 3.90
CA ASN A 121 -11.18 -19.22 4.48
C ASN A 121 -12.52 -19.67 3.88
N GLN A 122 -13.33 -18.73 3.40
CA GLN A 122 -14.56 -18.98 2.63
C GLN A 122 -14.30 -19.39 1.17
N GLY A 123 -13.01 -19.44 0.73
CA GLY A 123 -12.63 -19.91 -0.60
C GLY A 123 -12.51 -18.82 -1.67
N TYR A 124 -12.62 -17.53 -1.30
CA TYR A 124 -12.41 -16.46 -2.27
C TYR A 124 -10.94 -16.34 -2.68
N ASP A 125 -10.71 -16.22 -3.97
CA ASP A 125 -9.38 -15.91 -4.48
C ASP A 125 -9.03 -14.41 -4.30
N LYS A 126 -7.75 -14.08 -4.43
CA LYS A 126 -7.23 -12.71 -4.27
C LYS A 126 -7.90 -11.69 -5.17
N LYS A 127 -8.26 -12.10 -6.40
CA LYS A 127 -8.91 -11.22 -7.38
C LYS A 127 -10.36 -10.94 -6.99
N ALA A 128 -11.08 -11.95 -6.52
CA ALA A 128 -12.43 -11.81 -6.04
C ALA A 128 -12.50 -10.94 -4.79
N ILE A 129 -11.59 -11.16 -3.80
CA ILE A 129 -11.48 -10.33 -2.61
C ILE A 129 -11.21 -8.86 -2.99
N ALA A 130 -10.22 -8.61 -3.84
CA ALA A 130 -9.90 -7.26 -4.29
C ALA A 130 -11.11 -6.57 -4.96
N LYS A 131 -11.82 -7.27 -5.85
CA LYS A 131 -13.00 -6.77 -6.54
C LYS A 131 -14.15 -6.46 -5.58
N LYS A 132 -14.41 -7.36 -4.61
CA LYS A 132 -15.52 -7.21 -3.65
C LYS A 132 -15.25 -6.13 -2.59
N THR A 133 -13.99 -5.96 -2.17
CA THR A 133 -13.58 -5.00 -1.12
C THR A 133 -13.16 -3.63 -1.65
N GLY A 134 -12.92 -3.49 -2.96
CA GLY A 134 -12.38 -2.28 -3.57
C GLY A 134 -10.89 -2.04 -3.31
N LEU A 135 -10.18 -3.03 -2.76
CA LEU A 135 -8.73 -2.98 -2.54
C LEU A 135 -7.96 -3.36 -3.81
N SER A 136 -6.69 -2.95 -3.92
CA SER A 136 -5.83 -3.46 -4.98
C SER A 136 -5.43 -4.92 -4.72
N ILE A 137 -5.17 -5.67 -5.79
CA ILE A 137 -4.76 -7.09 -5.70
C ILE A 137 -3.44 -7.21 -4.94
N GLU A 138 -2.51 -6.26 -5.17
CA GLU A 138 -1.22 -6.20 -4.50
C GLU A 138 -1.37 -5.99 -2.99
N TYR A 139 -2.35 -5.17 -2.58
CA TYR A 139 -2.62 -4.92 -1.16
C TYR A 139 -3.20 -6.15 -0.48
N VAL A 140 -4.17 -6.82 -1.11
CA VAL A 140 -4.72 -8.10 -0.64
C VAL A 140 -3.63 -9.17 -0.54
N TYR A 141 -2.77 -9.27 -1.56
CA TYR A 141 -1.63 -10.19 -1.54
C TYR A 141 -0.67 -9.90 -0.38
N GLY A 142 -0.36 -8.61 -0.14
CA GLY A 142 0.47 -8.19 0.99
C GLY A 142 -0.12 -8.59 2.33
N ILE A 143 -1.44 -8.40 2.52
CA ILE A 143 -2.15 -8.81 3.75
C ILE A 143 -2.07 -10.32 3.95
N LEU A 144 -2.37 -11.11 2.93
CA LEU A 144 -2.30 -12.58 3.03
C LEU A 144 -0.88 -13.07 3.29
N LYS A 145 0.12 -12.39 2.72
CA LYS A 145 1.51 -12.69 3.00
C LYS A 145 1.88 -12.34 4.44
N LEU A 146 1.42 -11.23 4.98
CA LEU A 146 1.63 -10.84 6.37
C LEU A 146 0.99 -11.86 7.33
N LEU A 147 -0.23 -12.31 7.06
CA LEU A 147 -0.93 -13.31 7.88
C LEU A 147 -0.24 -14.68 7.84
N LYS A 148 0.25 -15.11 6.66
CA LYS A 148 0.85 -16.43 6.48
C LYS A 148 2.31 -16.50 6.97
N ASN A 149 3.10 -15.49 6.63
CA ASN A 149 4.57 -15.50 6.73
C ASN A 149 5.11 -14.37 7.60
N GLY A 150 4.25 -13.49 8.14
CA GLY A 150 4.63 -12.43 9.04
C GLY A 150 5.10 -12.99 10.39
N GLU A 151 6.11 -12.35 10.97
CA GLU A 151 6.50 -12.64 12.34
C GLU A 151 5.41 -12.15 13.31
N GLU A 152 5.09 -12.93 14.34
CA GLU A 152 4.06 -12.58 15.33
C GLU A 152 4.28 -11.19 15.95
N ARG A 153 5.55 -10.84 16.22
CA ARG A 153 5.93 -9.52 16.72
C ARG A 153 5.47 -8.38 15.80
N LEU A 154 5.45 -8.62 14.49
CA LEU A 154 5.03 -7.61 13.51
C LEU A 154 3.51 -7.37 13.58
N LEU A 155 2.72 -8.44 13.80
CA LEU A 155 1.28 -8.33 14.02
C LEU A 155 0.96 -7.57 15.32
N VAL A 156 1.66 -7.92 16.43
CA VAL A 156 1.54 -7.21 17.72
C VAL A 156 1.94 -5.73 17.59
N ALA A 157 2.96 -5.42 16.78
CA ALA A 157 3.38 -4.04 16.54
C ALA A 157 2.34 -3.23 15.74
N VAL A 158 1.62 -3.89 14.82
CA VAL A 158 0.49 -3.29 14.09
C VAL A 158 -0.70 -3.07 15.03
N GLU A 159 -1.02 -4.05 15.85
CA GLU A 159 -2.10 -3.98 16.84
C GLU A 159 -1.92 -2.84 17.84
N SER A 160 -0.71 -2.73 18.39
CA SER A 160 -0.35 -1.66 19.33
C SER A 160 -0.17 -0.28 18.69
N GLY A 161 -0.30 -0.18 17.35
CA GLY A 161 -0.12 1.06 16.59
C GLY A 161 1.33 1.55 16.50
N ARG A 162 2.33 0.75 16.92
CA ARG A 162 3.76 1.08 16.80
C ARG A 162 4.21 1.12 15.34
N ILE A 163 3.65 0.24 14.52
CA ILE A 163 3.93 0.16 13.09
C ILE A 163 2.62 0.26 12.31
N PRO A 164 2.49 1.16 11.33
CA PRO A 164 1.33 1.21 10.46
C PRO A 164 1.31 -0.01 9.54
N LEU A 165 0.09 -0.49 9.19
CA LEU A 165 -0.09 -1.70 8.38
C LEU A 165 0.72 -1.69 7.09
N ASN A 166 0.80 -0.56 6.37
CA ASN A 166 1.58 -0.46 5.13
C ASN A 166 3.09 -0.72 5.33
N ALA A 167 3.65 -0.32 6.47
CA ALA A 167 5.04 -0.62 6.81
C ALA A 167 5.20 -2.11 7.14
N ALA A 168 4.27 -2.69 7.88
CA ALA A 168 4.27 -4.11 8.19
C ALA A 168 4.17 -4.99 6.93
N LEU A 169 3.31 -4.63 5.97
CA LEU A 169 3.23 -5.31 4.66
C LEU A 169 4.57 -5.25 3.90
N SER A 170 5.26 -4.11 3.98
CA SER A 170 6.56 -3.95 3.34
C SER A 170 7.63 -4.80 4.01
N ILE A 171 7.60 -4.92 5.34
CA ILE A 171 8.55 -5.73 6.13
C ILE A 171 8.28 -7.23 5.90
N ALA A 172 7.03 -7.68 5.99
CA ALA A 172 6.64 -9.07 5.77
C ALA A 172 6.99 -9.57 4.36
N GLY A 173 7.00 -8.67 3.37
CA GLY A 173 7.41 -8.99 2.01
C GLY A 173 8.93 -9.07 1.82
N ALA A 174 9.76 -8.68 2.79
CA ALA A 174 11.20 -8.61 2.64
C ALA A 174 11.89 -9.98 2.88
N GLY A 175 13.02 -10.18 2.23
CA GLY A 175 13.94 -11.27 2.54
C GLY A 175 13.45 -12.69 2.23
N ASN A 176 12.46 -12.89 1.36
CA ASN A 176 11.91 -14.23 1.07
C ASN A 176 11.49 -14.99 2.35
N ASP A 177 10.73 -14.30 3.21
CA ASP A 177 10.18 -14.82 4.45
C ASP A 177 11.23 -15.12 5.55
N ASP A 178 12.41 -14.53 5.45
CA ASP A 178 13.45 -14.61 6.46
C ASP A 178 13.06 -13.77 7.70
N LYS A 179 12.73 -14.46 8.79
CA LYS A 179 12.31 -13.84 10.05
C LYS A 179 13.36 -12.91 10.66
N ALA A 180 14.65 -13.23 10.50
CA ALA A 180 15.72 -12.35 10.97
C ALA A 180 15.75 -11.01 10.22
N VAL A 181 15.50 -11.04 8.92
CA VAL A 181 15.37 -9.82 8.11
C VAL A 181 14.13 -9.02 8.50
N GLN A 182 13.01 -9.68 8.76
CA GLN A 182 11.78 -9.01 9.21
C GLN A 182 11.99 -8.33 10.57
N ALA A 183 12.60 -9.04 11.54
CA ALA A 183 12.91 -8.49 12.86
C ALA A 183 13.87 -7.28 12.79
N ALA A 184 14.92 -7.37 11.99
CA ALA A 184 15.87 -6.28 11.81
C ALA A 184 15.25 -5.05 11.14
N LEU A 185 14.37 -5.24 10.15
CA LEU A 185 13.63 -4.14 9.51
C LEU A 185 12.61 -3.51 10.45
N GLN A 186 11.95 -4.32 11.28
CA GLN A 186 11.03 -3.83 12.32
C GLN A 186 11.75 -2.93 13.32
N GLU A 187 12.88 -3.40 13.87
CA GLU A 187 13.69 -2.66 14.84
C GLU A 187 14.15 -1.31 14.27
N VAL A 188 14.64 -1.31 13.03
CA VAL A 188 15.07 -0.09 12.32
C VAL A 188 13.91 0.87 12.06
N TYR A 189 12.70 0.35 11.84
CA TYR A 189 11.52 1.18 11.71
C TYR A 189 11.08 1.78 13.04
N GLU A 190 11.04 0.98 14.11
CA GLU A 190 10.64 1.41 15.47
C GLU A 190 11.65 2.41 16.07
N SER A 191 12.96 2.24 15.83
CA SER A 191 13.98 3.21 16.21
C SER A 191 13.90 4.54 15.42
N GLY A 192 13.13 4.57 14.31
CA GLY A 192 12.97 5.74 13.47
C GLY A 192 14.09 6.00 12.46
N GLU A 193 15.09 5.12 12.37
CA GLU A 193 16.22 5.28 11.46
C GLU A 193 15.83 5.19 9.97
N LEU A 194 14.89 4.30 9.64
CA LEU A 194 14.36 4.15 8.28
C LEU A 194 12.84 4.14 8.28
N ARG A 195 12.22 5.11 7.61
CA ARG A 195 10.76 5.21 7.48
C ARG A 195 10.33 5.43 6.03
N GLY A 196 9.07 5.09 5.72
CA GLY A 196 8.46 5.36 4.42
C GLY A 196 9.28 4.84 3.24
N LYS A 197 9.68 5.73 2.33
CA LYS A 197 10.45 5.38 1.12
C LYS A 197 11.80 4.73 1.42
N GLN A 198 12.46 5.12 2.52
CA GLN A 198 13.76 4.57 2.91
C GLN A 198 13.65 3.09 3.30
N LEU A 199 12.59 2.70 3.99
CA LEU A 199 12.31 1.29 4.32
C LEU A 199 12.13 0.45 3.06
N LEU A 200 11.37 0.95 2.06
CA LEU A 200 11.19 0.28 0.78
C LEU A 200 12.49 0.13 0.00
N GLN A 201 13.37 1.15 0.04
CA GLN A 201 14.67 1.09 -0.60
C GLN A 201 15.62 0.11 0.11
N ALA A 202 15.62 0.10 1.44
CA ALA A 202 16.40 -0.86 2.22
C ALA A 202 15.97 -2.30 1.91
N ARG A 203 14.67 -2.55 1.83
CA ARG A 203 14.11 -3.84 1.38
C ARG A 203 14.66 -4.24 0.00
N ARG A 204 14.62 -3.34 -0.99
CA ARG A 204 15.13 -3.62 -2.35
C ARG A 204 16.63 -3.94 -2.36
N VAL A 205 17.41 -3.27 -1.51
CA VAL A 205 18.85 -3.55 -1.38
C VAL A 205 19.08 -4.96 -0.83
N ILE A 206 18.29 -5.39 0.15
CA ILE A 206 18.37 -6.75 0.72
C ILE A 206 17.99 -7.78 -0.34
N GLU A 207 16.86 -7.61 -1.02
CA GLU A 207 16.37 -8.52 -2.06
C GLU A 207 17.39 -8.68 -3.20
N ARG A 208 17.98 -7.56 -3.65
CA ARG A 208 19.03 -7.57 -4.68
C ARG A 208 20.26 -8.34 -4.23
N ARG A 209 20.72 -8.16 -2.98
CA ARG A 209 21.88 -8.88 -2.45
C ARG A 209 21.61 -10.37 -2.30
N GLN A 210 20.42 -10.74 -1.86
CA GLN A 210 20.04 -12.14 -1.78
C GLN A 210 19.94 -12.80 -3.16
N SER A 211 19.46 -12.09 -4.18
CA SER A 211 19.39 -12.61 -5.56
C SER A 211 20.78 -12.74 -6.18
N LEU A 212 21.67 -11.75 -6.03
CA LEU A 212 23.04 -11.79 -6.52
C LEU A 212 23.90 -12.83 -5.78
N GLY A 213 23.72 -12.94 -4.46
CA GLY A 213 24.41 -13.95 -3.65
C GLY A 213 24.07 -15.39 -4.05
N ARG A 214 22.85 -15.66 -4.52
CA ARG A 214 22.46 -16.99 -5.06
C ARG A 214 23.11 -17.29 -6.41
N SER A 215 23.39 -16.28 -7.21
CA SER A 215 24.03 -16.45 -8.53
C SER A 215 25.53 -16.78 -8.41
N ILE A 216 26.20 -16.21 -7.41
CA ILE A 216 27.67 -16.35 -7.21
C ILE A 216 28.00 -17.57 -6.33
N ALA A 217 27.09 -18.00 -5.45
CA ALA A 217 27.35 -19.02 -4.42
C ALA A 217 27.04 -20.47 -4.85
N ARG A 218 27.05 -20.79 -6.16
CA ARG A 218 26.95 -22.18 -6.61
C ARG A 218 28.24 -22.94 -6.27
N GLY A 219 28.42 -23.32 -5.00
CA GLY A 219 29.52 -24.19 -4.60
C GLY A 219 30.23 -23.86 -3.27
N LEU A 220 29.87 -22.81 -2.55
CA LEU A 220 30.49 -22.48 -1.28
C LEU A 220 29.51 -22.63 -0.09
N PRO A 221 29.95 -23.15 1.07
CA PRO A 221 29.10 -23.25 2.26
C PRO A 221 28.66 -21.85 2.67
N ARG A 222 27.34 -21.70 2.86
CA ARG A 222 26.67 -20.46 3.22
C ARG A 222 27.12 -20.03 4.63
N LYS A 223 28.00 -19.02 4.73
CA LYS A 223 28.02 -18.20 5.94
C LYS A 223 26.71 -17.43 5.99
N THR A 224 25.80 -17.82 6.85
CA THR A 224 24.67 -16.99 7.28
C THR A 224 25.29 -15.75 7.91
N SER A 225 25.43 -14.66 7.15
CA SER A 225 25.78 -13.38 7.75
C SER A 225 24.60 -12.97 8.61
N ASP A 226 24.79 -12.88 9.92
CA ASP A 226 23.79 -12.37 10.84
C ASP A 226 23.29 -11.02 10.35
N VAL A 227 22.03 -11.00 9.87
CA VAL A 227 21.38 -9.79 9.43
C VAL A 227 20.95 -9.04 10.68
N THR A 228 21.80 -8.17 11.18
CA THR A 228 21.47 -7.28 12.29
C THR A 228 20.94 -5.95 11.77
N SER A 229 20.12 -5.26 12.57
CA SER A 229 19.58 -3.92 12.27
C SER A 229 20.70 -2.93 11.89
N SER A 230 21.80 -2.92 12.64
CA SER A 230 22.98 -2.06 12.37
C SER A 230 23.68 -2.39 11.05
N SER A 231 23.82 -3.70 10.71
CA SER A 231 24.42 -4.13 9.44
C SER A 231 23.55 -3.71 8.24
N LEU A 232 22.22 -3.76 8.43
CA LEU A 232 21.23 -3.41 7.43
C LEU A 232 21.24 -1.90 7.11
N VAL A 233 21.24 -1.06 8.15
CA VAL A 233 21.34 0.41 8.01
C VAL A 233 22.66 0.81 7.36
N ARG A 234 23.79 0.22 7.79
CA ARG A 234 25.11 0.49 7.19
C ARG A 234 25.14 0.12 5.72
N ASN A 235 24.55 -1.01 5.34
CA ASN A 235 24.50 -1.45 3.96
C ASN A 235 23.61 -0.54 3.10
N TYR A 236 22.47 -0.11 3.64
CA TYR A 236 21.59 0.84 2.98
C TYR A 236 22.30 2.18 2.75
N ARG A 237 22.95 2.75 3.77
CA ARG A 237 23.70 4.00 3.66
C ARG A 237 24.80 3.91 2.60
N LYS A 238 25.59 2.83 2.59
CA LYS A 238 26.61 2.60 1.55
C LYS A 238 26.04 2.58 0.14
N GLU A 239 24.87 1.95 -0.06
CA GLU A 239 24.24 1.91 -1.40
C GLU A 239 23.70 3.29 -1.80
N VAL A 240 23.11 4.04 -0.87
CA VAL A 240 22.66 5.42 -1.11
C VAL A 240 23.85 6.32 -1.49
N ASP A 241 24.95 6.23 -0.76
CA ASP A 241 26.15 7.02 -1.04
C ASP A 241 26.77 6.64 -2.40
N ARG A 242 26.79 5.35 -2.72
CA ARG A 242 27.22 4.88 -4.04
C ARG A 242 26.36 5.45 -5.17
N GLN A 243 25.03 5.43 -5.01
CA GLN A 243 24.11 5.98 -6.00
C GLN A 243 24.30 7.50 -6.16
N LYS A 244 24.43 8.24 -5.05
CA LYS A 244 24.74 9.68 -5.07
C LYS A 244 26.04 9.98 -5.81
N MET A 245 27.08 9.18 -5.56
CA MET A 245 28.35 9.32 -6.26
C MET A 245 28.25 9.04 -7.75
N MET A 246 27.43 8.04 -8.16
CA MET A 246 27.19 7.75 -9.58
C MET A 246 26.45 8.90 -10.27
N VAL A 247 25.43 9.47 -9.62
CA VAL A 247 24.70 10.63 -10.15
C VAL A 247 25.65 11.83 -10.32
N LYS A 248 26.45 12.18 -9.30
CA LYS A 248 27.43 13.26 -9.40
C LYS A 248 28.45 13.03 -10.52
N LYS A 249 28.92 11.80 -10.69
CA LYS A 249 29.85 11.46 -11.80
C LYS A 249 29.18 11.62 -13.17
N ALA A 250 27.90 11.21 -13.29
CA ALA A 250 27.13 11.37 -14.52
C ALA A 250 26.90 12.85 -14.85
N GLU A 251 26.50 13.67 -13.86
CA GLU A 251 26.32 15.12 -14.02
C GLU A 251 27.64 15.80 -14.45
N PHE A 252 28.74 15.46 -13.79
CA PHE A 252 30.06 16.00 -14.14
C PHE A 252 30.51 15.59 -15.55
N ALA A 253 30.29 14.33 -15.93
CA ALA A 253 30.57 13.87 -17.29
C ALA A 253 29.71 14.58 -18.34
N GLN A 254 28.43 14.79 -18.02
CA GLN A 254 27.51 15.53 -18.90
C GLN A 254 27.93 16.99 -19.07
N GLN A 255 28.30 17.69 -18.00
CA GLN A 255 28.77 19.07 -18.06
C GLN A 255 30.04 19.19 -18.89
N ARG A 256 31.01 18.27 -18.71
CA ARG A 256 32.21 18.24 -19.54
C ARG A 256 31.93 17.99 -21.01
N LEU A 257 31.02 17.06 -21.31
CA LEU A 257 30.62 16.78 -22.68
C LEU A 257 29.98 18.00 -23.33
N LEU A 258 29.07 18.71 -22.64
CA LEU A 258 28.46 19.94 -23.15
C LEU A 258 29.53 21.02 -23.43
N PHE A 259 30.46 21.20 -22.52
CA PHE A 259 31.55 22.12 -22.71
C PHE A 259 32.42 21.78 -23.95
N VAL A 260 32.77 20.51 -24.13
CA VAL A 260 33.55 20.05 -25.30
C VAL A 260 32.77 20.25 -26.59
N VAL A 261 31.46 19.91 -26.60
CA VAL A 261 30.61 20.09 -27.76
C VAL A 261 30.53 21.57 -28.15
N GLU A 262 30.36 22.46 -27.17
CA GLU A 262 30.27 23.90 -27.43
C GLU A 262 31.61 24.48 -27.92
N ALA A 263 32.69 24.08 -27.30
CA ALA A 263 34.02 24.47 -27.75
C ALA A 263 34.32 23.99 -29.20
N LEU A 264 33.96 22.75 -29.52
CA LEU A 264 34.10 22.21 -30.87
C LEU A 264 33.21 22.98 -31.89
N ARG A 265 31.99 23.36 -31.53
CA ARG A 265 31.13 24.16 -32.38
C ARG A 265 31.74 25.51 -32.73
N GLN A 266 32.34 26.18 -31.71
CA GLN A 266 33.00 27.46 -31.92
C GLN A 266 34.24 27.32 -32.79
N LEU A 267 35.07 26.32 -32.52
CA LEU A 267 36.30 26.07 -33.30
C LEU A 267 36.01 25.67 -34.75
N LEU A 268 35.00 24.81 -34.97
CA LEU A 268 34.63 24.35 -36.31
C LEU A 268 33.84 25.41 -37.12
N ALA A 269 33.40 26.49 -36.48
CA ALA A 269 32.86 27.66 -37.19
C ALA A 269 33.96 28.57 -37.79
N ASP A 270 35.21 28.40 -37.36
CA ASP A 270 36.36 29.14 -37.93
C ASP A 270 36.93 28.41 -39.16
N GLU A 271 36.86 29.09 -40.33
CA GLU A 271 37.32 28.56 -41.62
C GLU A 271 38.82 28.26 -41.62
N ASN A 272 39.66 29.03 -40.91
CA ASN A 272 41.09 28.82 -40.84
C ASN A 272 41.37 27.52 -40.05
N PHE A 273 40.64 27.32 -38.95
CA PHE A 273 40.78 26.10 -38.13
C PHE A 273 40.35 24.84 -38.88
N THR A 274 39.24 24.90 -39.61
CA THR A 274 38.76 23.75 -40.40
C THR A 274 39.68 23.44 -41.58
N THR A 275 40.31 24.45 -42.20
CA THR A 275 41.29 24.27 -43.27
C THR A 275 42.56 23.60 -42.73
N LEU A 276 43.02 24.00 -41.55
CA LEU A 276 44.15 23.40 -40.88
C LEU A 276 43.88 21.92 -40.52
N LEU A 277 42.70 21.62 -39.96
CA LEU A 277 42.32 20.23 -39.64
C LEU A 277 42.26 19.35 -40.90
N ARG A 278 41.81 19.85 -42.02
CA ARG A 278 41.80 19.11 -43.31
C ARG A 278 43.22 18.87 -43.80
N ALA A 279 44.11 19.84 -43.67
CA ALA A 279 45.52 19.69 -44.06
C ALA A 279 46.24 18.62 -43.26
N GLU A 280 45.87 18.44 -41.97
CA GLU A 280 46.44 17.46 -41.08
C GLU A 280 45.67 16.11 -41.05
N GLY A 281 44.61 15.98 -41.86
CA GLY A 281 43.79 14.76 -41.88
C GLY A 281 43.03 14.47 -40.60
N LEU A 282 42.74 15.51 -39.79
CA LEU A 282 42.03 15.43 -38.48
C LEU A 282 40.59 15.98 -38.55
N ASP A 283 40.00 16.08 -39.74
CA ASP A 283 38.67 16.62 -39.95
C ASP A 283 37.53 15.69 -39.60
N ALA A 284 37.80 14.41 -39.28
CA ALA A 284 36.80 13.43 -38.93
C ALA A 284 36.51 13.44 -37.41
N LEU A 285 35.26 13.77 -37.04
CA LEU A 285 34.80 13.62 -35.67
C LEU A 285 34.19 12.24 -35.44
N PRO A 286 34.38 11.63 -34.24
CA PRO A 286 33.66 10.43 -33.86
C PRO A 286 32.12 10.68 -33.97
N LYS A 287 31.39 9.73 -34.53
CA LYS A 287 29.95 9.83 -34.79
C LYS A 287 29.15 10.41 -33.62
N TYR A 288 29.45 9.96 -32.41
CA TYR A 288 28.77 10.42 -31.19
C TYR A 288 28.98 11.93 -30.89
N LEU A 289 30.12 12.49 -31.21
CA LEU A 289 30.37 13.93 -31.10
C LEU A 289 29.82 14.68 -32.31
N ALA A 290 29.97 14.14 -33.50
CA ALA A 290 29.44 14.73 -34.74
C ALA A 290 27.93 14.97 -34.63
N ASP A 291 27.16 13.99 -34.20
CA ASP A 291 25.71 14.07 -34.01
C ASP A 291 25.29 15.18 -33.00
N ARG A 292 26.16 15.55 -32.08
CA ARG A 292 25.91 16.59 -31.08
C ARG A 292 26.43 17.97 -31.47
N VAL A 293 27.53 18.02 -32.16
CA VAL A 293 28.12 19.28 -32.67
C VAL A 293 27.29 19.83 -33.79
N TRP A 294 26.82 18.98 -34.71
CA TRP A 294 25.97 19.36 -35.85
C TRP A 294 24.49 18.99 -35.65
N ALA A 295 23.97 19.09 -34.43
CA ALA A 295 22.57 18.85 -34.12
C ALA A 295 21.66 19.88 -34.87
N GLY A 296 21.39 19.63 -36.16
CA GLY A 296 20.65 20.52 -37.04
C GLY A 296 20.87 20.23 -38.51
N GLY A 297 21.42 19.06 -38.87
CA GLY A 297 21.47 18.60 -40.27
C GLY A 297 22.49 19.31 -41.15
N HIS A 298 23.69 18.74 -41.22
CA HIS A 298 24.47 18.63 -42.45
C HIS A 298 25.19 17.29 -42.41
N ALA A 299 24.50 16.26 -42.91
CA ALA A 299 25.17 15.08 -43.42
C ALA A 299 25.60 15.45 -44.85
N THR A 300 26.85 15.64 -45.08
CA THR A 300 27.46 15.46 -46.40
C THR A 300 28.66 14.56 -46.22
#